data_571c312a76dc47ff99909b908746ee5f
#
_entry.id   571c312a76dc47ff99909b908746ee5f
#
_cell.length_a   1.000
_cell.length_b   1.000
_cell.length_c   1.000
_cell.angle_alpha   90.00
_cell.angle_beta   90.00
_cell.angle_gamma   90.00
#
_symmetry.space_group_name_H-M   'P 1'
#
loop_
_entity.id
_entity.type
_entity.pdbx_description
1 polymer ?
#
loop_
_entity_poly.entity_id
_entity_poly.type
_entity_poly.pdbx_seq_one_letter_code
_entity_poly.pdbx_strand_id
1 'polypeptide(L)'
;ARETAWAARGLGARLNGETIRVSEATDLARAAVSTGNIGSLARSNRWASLGRIMARANRTRGYGDYYHYHRLAAGQIDAVIESDVNILDIAALVVIVREAGGVFTDLDGNDPGLDTTSVLAAAPGLHGELLDRMRA
;
A
#
# COMPACT_ATOMS: atom_id res chain seq x y z
N ALA A 1 -10.86 -16.97 -5.41
CA ALA A 1 -10.58 -17.62 -4.13
C ALA A 1 -11.24 -16.84 -2.99
N ARG A 2 -11.72 -17.56 -2.01
CA ARG A 2 -12.28 -16.92 -0.81
C ARG A 2 -11.15 -16.52 0.11
N GLU A 3 -11.07 -15.22 0.43
CA GLU A 3 -10.15 -14.71 1.42
C GLU A 3 -10.91 -13.95 2.48
N THR A 4 -10.59 -14.21 3.74
CA THR A 4 -11.08 -13.42 4.86
C THR A 4 -9.88 -12.89 5.61
N ALA A 5 -9.73 -11.57 5.60
CA ALA A 5 -8.74 -10.88 6.40
C ALA A 5 -9.44 -10.16 7.53
N TRP A 6 -8.84 -10.17 8.73
CA TRP A 6 -9.33 -9.37 9.82
C TRP A 6 -8.18 -8.90 10.70
N ALA A 7 -8.43 -7.80 11.38
CA ALA A 7 -7.51 -7.26 12.36
C ALA A 7 -8.28 -6.45 13.37
N ALA A 8 -7.72 -6.34 14.56
CA ALA A 8 -8.21 -5.45 15.58
C ALA A 8 -7.00 -4.78 16.23
N ARG A 9 -7.17 -3.54 16.65
CA ARG A 9 -6.08 -2.77 17.25
C ARG A 9 -5.44 -3.55 18.40
N GLY A 10 -4.13 -3.76 18.31
CA GLY A 10 -3.33 -4.46 19.30
C GLY A 10 -3.39 -5.99 19.24
N LEU A 11 -4.15 -6.57 18.28
CA LEU A 11 -4.33 -8.02 18.18
C LEU A 11 -3.66 -8.64 16.95
N GLY A 12 -2.98 -7.84 16.14
CA GLY A 12 -2.36 -8.30 14.91
C GLY A 12 -3.37 -8.50 13.79
N ALA A 13 -2.90 -8.99 12.65
CA ALA A 13 -3.72 -9.26 11.47
C ALA A 13 -3.68 -10.74 11.11
N ARG A 14 -4.79 -11.23 10.55
CA ARG A 14 -4.92 -12.61 10.11
C ARG A 14 -5.53 -12.68 8.72
N LEU A 15 -5.08 -13.64 7.93
CA LEU A 15 -5.65 -13.96 6.62
C LEU A 15 -5.99 -15.44 6.64
N ASN A 16 -7.28 -15.75 6.44
CA ASN A 16 -7.78 -17.13 6.50
C ASN A 16 -7.37 -17.86 7.80
N GLY A 17 -7.38 -17.14 8.92
CA GLY A 17 -7.05 -17.69 10.22
C GLY A 17 -5.58 -17.74 10.58
N GLU A 18 -4.69 -17.43 9.64
CA GLU A 18 -3.25 -17.41 9.88
C GLU A 18 -2.75 -15.99 10.13
N THR A 19 -1.84 -15.84 11.10
CA THR A 19 -1.20 -14.55 11.38
C THR A 19 -0.36 -14.13 10.17
N ILE A 20 -0.52 -12.87 9.76
CA ILE A 20 0.23 -12.30 8.62
C ILE A 20 1.05 -11.10 9.08
N ARG A 21 2.13 -10.84 8.34
CA ARG A 21 2.99 -9.69 8.54
C ARG A 21 3.48 -9.16 7.19
N VAL A 22 3.69 -7.85 7.12
CA VAL A 22 4.34 -7.23 5.95
C VAL A 22 5.78 -7.71 5.81
N SER A 23 6.35 -7.52 4.62
CA SER A 23 7.72 -7.88 4.33
C SER A 23 8.70 -6.97 5.08
N GLU A 24 9.97 -7.38 5.12
CA GLU A 24 11.07 -6.61 5.69
C GLU A 24 11.87 -5.89 4.60
N ALA A 25 11.26 -5.65 3.44
CA ALA A 25 11.92 -5.01 2.31
C ALA A 25 12.45 -3.62 2.67
N THR A 26 13.67 -3.33 2.23
CA THR A 26 14.33 -2.04 2.44
C THR A 26 14.90 -1.44 1.16
N ASP A 27 14.87 -2.19 0.05
CA ASP A 27 15.48 -1.79 -1.22
C ASP A 27 14.43 -1.81 -2.32
N LEU A 28 14.12 -0.63 -2.85
CA LEU A 28 13.13 -0.48 -3.91
C LEU A 28 13.51 -1.30 -5.16
N ALA A 29 14.79 -1.41 -5.47
CA ALA A 29 15.24 -2.18 -6.63
C ALA A 29 14.93 -3.68 -6.52
N ARG A 30 14.56 -4.16 -5.34
CA ARG A 30 14.19 -5.55 -5.08
C ARG A 30 12.72 -5.72 -4.73
N ALA A 31 11.97 -4.62 -4.74
CA ALA A 31 10.60 -4.60 -4.23
C ALA A 31 9.57 -4.84 -5.33
N ALA A 32 8.42 -5.37 -4.92
CA ALA A 32 7.22 -5.47 -5.74
C ALA A 32 6.25 -4.37 -5.33
N VAL A 33 5.83 -3.55 -6.29
CA VAL A 33 4.94 -2.41 -6.09
C VAL A 33 3.66 -2.63 -6.90
N SER A 34 2.50 -2.49 -6.28
CA SER A 34 1.21 -2.57 -6.94
C SER A 34 0.56 -1.19 -6.99
N THR A 35 -0.07 -0.87 -8.12
CA THR A 35 -0.82 0.38 -8.28
C THR A 35 -2.29 0.09 -8.50
N GLY A 36 -3.14 1.04 -8.08
CA GLY A 36 -4.57 1.01 -8.34
C GLY A 36 -5.05 2.34 -8.88
N ASN A 37 -6.10 2.30 -9.71
CA ASN A 37 -6.66 3.48 -10.36
C ASN A 37 -5.62 4.24 -11.17
N ILE A 38 -4.92 3.52 -12.03
CA ILE A 38 -3.78 4.04 -12.80
C ILE A 38 -4.17 5.25 -13.67
N GLY A 39 -5.39 5.29 -14.18
CA GLY A 39 -5.87 6.43 -14.97
C GLY A 39 -5.90 7.73 -14.16
N SER A 40 -6.35 7.65 -12.91
CA SER A 40 -6.34 8.80 -12.00
C SER A 40 -4.91 9.25 -11.69
N LEU A 41 -4.02 8.31 -11.44
CA LEU A 41 -2.60 8.59 -11.22
C LEU A 41 -1.96 9.23 -12.46
N ALA A 42 -2.31 8.73 -13.65
CA ALA A 42 -1.77 9.24 -14.92
C ALA A 42 -2.19 10.69 -15.20
N ARG A 43 -3.38 11.09 -14.75
CA ARG A 43 -3.87 12.45 -14.89
C ARG A 43 -3.37 13.40 -13.81
N SER A 44 -2.68 12.87 -12.80
CA SER A 44 -2.20 13.67 -11.67
C SER A 44 -0.81 14.25 -11.94
N ASN A 45 -0.42 15.23 -11.12
CA ASN A 45 0.94 15.78 -11.16
C ASN A 45 1.99 14.84 -10.58
N ARG A 46 1.58 13.64 -10.13
CA ARG A 46 2.49 12.63 -9.55
C ARG A 46 2.91 11.57 -10.57
N TRP A 47 2.41 11.66 -11.80
CA TRP A 47 2.66 10.63 -12.81
C TRP A 47 4.16 10.42 -13.08
N ALA A 48 4.92 11.52 -13.23
CA ALA A 48 6.35 11.41 -13.48
C ALA A 48 7.10 10.78 -12.31
N SER A 49 6.75 11.15 -11.08
CA SER A 49 7.35 10.57 -9.87
C SER A 49 7.03 9.07 -9.77
N LEU A 50 5.78 8.70 -10.02
CA LEU A 50 5.37 7.30 -10.05
C LEU A 50 6.15 6.52 -11.10
N GLY A 51 6.31 7.09 -12.30
CA GLY A 51 7.10 6.46 -13.37
C GLY A 51 8.52 6.14 -12.95
N ARG A 52 9.17 7.06 -12.22
CA ARG A 52 10.52 6.84 -11.71
C ARG A 52 10.57 5.74 -10.66
N ILE A 53 9.56 5.66 -9.80
CA ILE A 53 9.45 4.57 -8.81
C ILE A 53 9.31 3.23 -9.53
N MET A 54 8.38 3.15 -10.49
CA MET A 54 8.12 1.91 -11.22
C MET A 54 9.34 1.46 -12.02
N ALA A 55 10.12 2.39 -12.55
CA ALA A 55 11.35 2.07 -13.30
C ALA A 55 12.43 1.45 -12.40
N ARG A 56 12.44 1.77 -11.11
CA ARG A 56 13.42 1.22 -10.17
C ARG A 56 12.95 -0.07 -9.51
N ALA A 57 11.65 -0.27 -9.36
CA ALA A 57 11.11 -1.44 -8.70
C ALA A 57 11.45 -2.73 -9.45
N ASN A 58 11.63 -3.81 -8.71
CA ASN A 58 11.89 -5.13 -9.31
C ASN A 58 10.66 -5.64 -10.07
N ARG A 59 9.49 -5.49 -9.48
CA ARG A 59 8.22 -5.93 -10.08
C ARG A 59 7.15 -4.86 -9.90
N THR A 60 6.33 -4.71 -10.93
CA THR A 60 5.18 -3.81 -10.87
C THR A 60 3.92 -4.60 -11.16
N ARG A 61 2.85 -4.29 -10.42
CA ARG A 61 1.56 -4.95 -10.54
C ARG A 61 0.46 -3.92 -10.49
N GLY A 62 -0.73 -4.28 -10.93
CA GLY A 62 -1.92 -3.45 -10.85
C GLY A 62 -3.08 -4.27 -10.35
N TYR A 63 -2.97 -4.81 -9.14
CA TYR A 63 -3.99 -5.71 -8.61
C TYR A 63 -5.29 -5.01 -8.25
N GLY A 64 -5.22 -3.80 -7.71
CA GLY A 64 -6.40 -3.03 -7.35
C GLY A 64 -7.25 -3.61 -6.23
N ASP A 65 -8.37 -2.92 -5.92
CA ASP A 65 -9.35 -3.27 -4.91
C ASP A 65 -8.70 -3.64 -3.56
N TYR A 66 -9.33 -4.54 -2.81
CA TYR A 66 -8.77 -5.00 -1.54
C TYR A 66 -7.54 -5.91 -1.73
N TYR A 67 -7.41 -6.54 -2.87
CA TYR A 67 -6.48 -7.66 -3.09
C TYR A 67 -5.03 -7.27 -2.84
N HIS A 68 -4.59 -6.14 -3.37
CA HIS A 68 -3.19 -5.75 -3.17
C HIS A 68 -2.88 -5.36 -1.71
N TYR A 69 -3.86 -4.90 -0.96
CA TYR A 69 -3.67 -4.64 0.48
C TYR A 69 -3.51 -5.94 1.27
N HIS A 70 -4.27 -6.97 0.93
CA HIS A 70 -4.10 -8.30 1.52
C HIS A 70 -2.72 -8.88 1.18
N ARG A 71 -2.27 -8.71 -0.07
CA ARG A 71 -0.94 -9.17 -0.48
C ARG A 71 0.17 -8.42 0.25
N LEU A 72 0.01 -7.11 0.44
CA LEU A 72 0.95 -6.31 1.22
C LEU A 72 1.00 -6.78 2.68
N ALA A 73 -0.16 -6.91 3.31
CA ALA A 73 -0.24 -7.32 4.70
C ALA A 73 0.34 -8.72 4.93
N ALA A 74 0.25 -9.61 3.94
CA ALA A 74 0.80 -10.95 4.00
C ALA A 74 2.28 -11.04 3.60
N GLY A 75 2.92 -9.91 3.26
CA GLY A 75 4.34 -9.88 2.88
C GLY A 75 4.63 -10.38 1.47
N GLN A 76 3.63 -10.49 0.62
CA GLN A 76 3.77 -11.02 -0.74
C GLN A 76 4.05 -9.96 -1.79
N ILE A 77 3.74 -8.70 -1.48
CA ILE A 77 4.23 -7.51 -2.18
C ILE A 77 4.71 -6.52 -1.13
N ASP A 78 5.39 -5.46 -1.56
CA ASP A 78 6.12 -4.60 -0.64
C ASP A 78 5.54 -3.20 -0.52
N ALA A 79 4.74 -2.76 -1.49
CA ALA A 79 4.11 -1.44 -1.47
C ALA A 79 2.87 -1.39 -2.35
N VAL A 80 1.95 -0.49 -1.99
CA VAL A 80 0.74 -0.16 -2.75
C VAL A 80 0.67 1.35 -2.91
N ILE A 81 0.47 1.82 -4.14
CA ILE A 81 0.23 3.22 -4.48
C ILE A 81 -1.10 3.29 -5.23
N GLU A 82 -2.05 4.04 -4.67
CA GLU A 82 -3.39 4.10 -5.24
C GLU A 82 -3.96 5.51 -5.12
N SER A 83 -4.80 5.90 -6.07
CA SER A 83 -5.55 7.16 -6.01
C SER A 83 -7.02 6.88 -6.25
N ASP A 84 -7.84 7.93 -6.15
CA ASP A 84 -9.29 7.86 -6.34
C ASP A 84 -9.95 6.83 -5.41
N VAL A 85 -9.53 6.86 -4.15
CA VAL A 85 -10.12 6.05 -3.09
C VAL A 85 -11.00 6.92 -2.19
N ASN A 86 -11.85 6.30 -1.38
CA ASN A 86 -12.52 6.99 -0.28
C ASN A 86 -12.39 6.16 1.01
N ILE A 87 -12.63 6.80 2.14
CA ILE A 87 -12.40 6.18 3.45
C ILE A 87 -13.25 4.92 3.67
N LEU A 88 -14.43 4.83 3.06
CA LEU A 88 -15.29 3.65 3.21
C LEU A 88 -14.65 2.43 2.55
N ASP A 89 -13.91 2.64 1.46
CA ASP A 89 -13.24 1.55 0.74
C ASP A 89 -12.00 1.05 1.49
N ILE A 90 -11.34 1.90 2.25
CA ILE A 90 -10.02 1.60 2.81
C ILE A 90 -9.97 1.47 4.32
N ALA A 91 -11.02 1.85 5.05
CA ALA A 91 -10.98 1.90 6.51
C ALA A 91 -10.53 0.57 7.16
N ALA A 92 -11.11 -0.54 6.75
CA ALA A 92 -10.73 -1.85 7.26
C ALA A 92 -9.31 -2.23 6.84
N LEU A 93 -8.90 -1.82 5.63
CA LEU A 93 -7.58 -2.13 5.09
C LEU A 93 -6.48 -1.38 5.84
N VAL A 94 -6.74 -0.17 6.31
CA VAL A 94 -5.81 0.59 7.16
C VAL A 94 -5.46 -0.22 8.41
N VAL A 95 -6.46 -0.76 9.10
CA VAL A 95 -6.25 -1.55 10.31
C VAL A 95 -5.48 -2.83 9.99
N ILE A 96 -5.87 -3.54 8.93
CA ILE A 96 -5.22 -4.81 8.55
C ILE A 96 -3.73 -4.58 8.25
N VAL A 97 -3.40 -3.58 7.44
CA VAL A 97 -2.01 -3.30 7.07
C VAL A 97 -1.20 -2.87 8.30
N ARG A 98 -1.75 -1.98 9.13
CA ARG A 98 -1.05 -1.49 10.33
C ARG A 98 -0.83 -2.60 11.35
N GLU A 99 -1.82 -3.46 11.58
CA GLU A 99 -1.68 -4.58 12.50
C GLU A 99 -0.73 -5.65 11.97
N ALA A 100 -0.54 -5.73 10.65
CA ALA A 100 0.49 -6.57 10.04
C ALA A 100 1.89 -5.94 10.08
N GLY A 101 2.03 -4.74 10.65
CA GLY A 101 3.31 -4.04 10.79
C GLY A 101 3.63 -3.05 9.68
N GLY A 102 2.72 -2.82 8.73
CA GLY A 102 2.92 -1.88 7.64
C GLY A 102 2.65 -0.43 8.02
N VAL A 103 3.07 0.47 7.15
CA VAL A 103 2.78 1.91 7.26
C VAL A 103 1.73 2.25 6.21
N PHE A 104 0.68 2.97 6.61
CA PHE A 104 -0.43 3.33 5.74
C PHE A 104 -0.70 4.82 5.86
N THR A 105 -0.46 5.57 4.80
CA THR A 105 -0.70 7.02 4.73
C THR A 105 -1.37 7.36 3.40
N ASP A 106 -1.70 8.65 3.21
CA ASP A 106 -1.96 9.15 1.87
C ASP A 106 -0.62 9.44 1.14
N LEU A 107 -0.70 9.95 -0.09
CA LEU A 107 0.51 10.23 -0.88
C LEU A 107 1.30 11.45 -0.39
N ASP A 108 0.78 12.18 0.58
CA ASP A 108 1.47 13.31 1.22
C ASP A 108 2.03 12.94 2.60
N GLY A 109 1.82 11.70 3.03
CA GLY A 109 2.32 11.21 4.30
C GLY A 109 1.39 11.45 5.48
N ASN A 110 0.16 11.91 5.23
CA ASN A 110 -0.83 12.15 6.28
C ASN A 110 -1.57 10.86 6.65
N ASP A 111 -1.98 10.76 7.91
CA ASP A 111 -2.83 9.65 8.34
C ASP A 111 -4.17 9.67 7.59
N PRO A 112 -4.73 8.50 7.27
CA PRO A 112 -6.03 8.45 6.63
C PRO A 112 -7.14 9.06 7.48
N GLY A 113 -8.02 9.79 6.82
CA GLY A 113 -9.18 10.44 7.43
C GLY A 113 -10.32 10.54 6.43
N LEU A 114 -11.36 11.29 6.78
CA LEU A 114 -12.58 11.37 5.98
C LEU A 114 -12.35 11.89 4.55
N ASP A 115 -11.33 12.73 4.37
CA ASP A 115 -11.04 13.37 3.08
C ASP A 115 -9.94 12.66 2.29
N THR A 116 -9.50 11.50 2.74
CA THR A 116 -8.42 10.76 2.08
C THR A 116 -8.87 10.25 0.72
N THR A 117 -8.09 10.57 -0.32
CA THR A 117 -8.36 10.13 -1.70
C THR A 117 -7.20 9.37 -2.33
N SER A 118 -6.10 9.21 -1.62
CA SER A 118 -4.93 8.51 -2.13
C SER A 118 -4.32 7.62 -1.05
N VAL A 119 -3.49 6.67 -1.45
CA VAL A 119 -2.85 5.72 -0.54
C VAL A 119 -1.40 5.51 -0.92
N LEU A 120 -0.55 5.55 0.10
CA LEU A 120 0.78 4.97 0.08
C LEU A 120 0.88 4.02 1.28
N ALA A 121 0.83 2.73 0.99
CA ALA A 121 0.95 1.70 2.02
C ALA A 121 2.15 0.83 1.68
N ALA A 122 3.01 0.55 2.66
CA ALA A 122 4.26 -0.14 2.37
C ALA A 122 4.84 -0.80 3.60
N ALA A 123 5.80 -1.70 3.37
CA ALA A 123 6.69 -2.19 4.40
C ALA A 123 7.40 -1.00 5.07
N PRO A 124 7.64 -1.05 6.39
CA PRO A 124 8.23 0.11 7.10
C PRO A 124 9.57 0.56 6.53
N GLY A 125 10.36 -0.38 6.03
CA GLY A 125 11.67 -0.06 5.45
C GLY A 125 11.64 0.64 4.10
N LEU A 126 10.47 0.73 3.45
CA LEU A 126 10.31 1.34 2.13
C LEU A 126 9.46 2.60 2.15
N HIS A 127 8.55 2.75 3.11
CA HIS A 127 7.54 3.81 3.07
C HIS A 127 8.17 5.20 2.96
N GLY A 128 9.18 5.49 3.78
CA GLY A 128 9.84 6.80 3.80
C GLY A 128 10.47 7.16 2.46
N GLU A 129 11.18 6.22 1.85
CA GLU A 129 11.79 6.43 0.53
C GLU A 129 10.73 6.68 -0.55
N LEU A 130 9.67 5.88 -0.55
CA LEU A 130 8.59 6.04 -1.53
C LEU A 130 7.87 7.37 -1.37
N LEU A 131 7.65 7.80 -0.13
CA LEU A 131 7.04 9.09 0.15
C LEU A 131 7.89 10.24 -0.39
N ASP A 132 9.20 10.20 -0.14
CA ASP A 132 10.13 11.22 -0.64
C ASP A 132 10.15 11.24 -2.17
N ARG A 133 10.15 10.09 -2.82
CA ARG A 133 10.14 9.99 -4.29
C ARG A 133 8.84 10.50 -4.91
N MET A 134 7.70 10.30 -4.22
CA MET A 134 6.41 10.80 -4.71
C MET A 134 6.30 12.33 -4.62
N ARG A 135 7.07 12.95 -3.75
CA ARG A 135 7.12 14.41 -3.59
C ARG A 135 8.08 15.09 -4.58
N ALA A 136 8.99 14.35 -5.13
CA ALA A 136 10.05 14.90 -5.97
C ALA A 136 9.56 15.35 -7.35
#